data_82ed22ec26aaef6bf1fd518f4993b893
#
_entry.id   82ed22ec26aaef6bf1fd518f4993b893
#
_cell.length_a   1.000
_cell.length_b   1.000
_cell.length_c   1.000
_cell.angle_alpha   90.00
_cell.angle_beta   90.00
_cell.angle_gamma   90.00
#
_symmetry.space_group_name_H-M   'P 1'
#
loop_
_entity.id
_entity.type
_entity.pdbx_description
1 polymer ?
#
loop_
_entity_poly.entity_id
_entity_poly.type
_entity_poly.pdbx_seq_one_letter_code
_entity_poly.pdbx_strand_id
1 'polypeptide(L)'
;MLLTITSCEIESAHITEPTINEENGHEFVDLGLSVRWATMNVGAVKPEEFGSYFAWGETLPKETYTEESYTYKATTQILPLSDDAARVNWGGRWRIPNPDELMELIENCNWTYTYTPDLNLYGYKVTSKINGKSIFLPTAEVFSGDKITSSTMYGYGAY
;
A
#
# COMPACT_ATOMS: atom_id res chain seq x y z
N MET A 1 -31.56 -1.25 62.29
CA MET A 1 -30.28 -0.95 61.63
C MET A 1 -30.44 -1.39 60.17
N LEU A 2 -30.80 -0.43 59.28
CA LEU A 2 -31.01 -0.72 57.85
C LEU A 2 -29.67 -0.60 57.11
N LEU A 3 -29.23 -1.69 56.48
CA LEU A 3 -28.12 -1.64 55.53
C LEU A 3 -28.67 -1.29 54.15
N THR A 4 -28.24 -0.16 53.60
CA THR A 4 -28.43 0.22 52.21
C THR A 4 -27.28 -0.31 51.40
N ILE A 5 -27.57 -1.17 50.43
CA ILE A 5 -26.59 -1.64 49.42
C ILE A 5 -26.60 -0.61 48.31
N THR A 6 -25.45 0.11 48.17
CA THR A 6 -25.24 1.01 47.01
C THR A 6 -24.91 0.15 45.81
N SER A 7 -25.79 0.20 44.79
CA SER A 7 -25.52 -0.41 43.50
C SER A 7 -24.31 0.26 42.86
N CYS A 8 -23.24 -0.50 42.65
CA CYS A 8 -22.12 -0.08 41.82
C CYS A 8 -22.56 -0.24 40.37
N GLU A 9 -22.88 0.84 39.71
CA GLU A 9 -23.06 0.85 38.24
C GLU A 9 -21.70 0.58 37.61
N ILE A 10 -21.55 -0.61 37.05
CA ILE A 10 -20.42 -0.93 36.15
C ILE A 10 -20.71 -0.14 34.86
N GLU A 11 -20.02 0.99 34.68
CA GLU A 11 -19.94 1.63 33.39
C GLU A 11 -19.38 0.58 32.41
N SER A 12 -20.24 0.12 31.54
CA SER A 12 -19.87 -0.71 30.40
C SER A 12 -18.94 0.13 29.53
N ALA A 13 -17.64 -0.08 29.69
CA ALA A 13 -16.66 0.45 28.74
C ALA A 13 -17.06 -0.04 27.36
N HIS A 14 -17.52 0.88 26.52
CA HIS A 14 -17.82 0.63 25.13
C HIS A 14 -16.48 0.31 24.45
N ILE A 15 -16.14 -0.98 24.41
CA ILE A 15 -15.02 -1.47 23.61
C ILE A 15 -15.46 -1.26 22.16
N THR A 16 -15.08 -0.12 21.60
CA THR A 16 -15.17 0.06 20.16
C THR A 16 -14.19 -0.93 19.54
N GLU A 17 -14.72 -1.98 18.95
CA GLU A 17 -13.96 -2.86 18.06
C GLU A 17 -13.13 -1.98 17.11
N PRO A 18 -11.85 -2.29 16.90
CA PRO A 18 -11.05 -1.52 15.96
C PRO A 18 -11.74 -1.56 14.59
N THR A 19 -12.09 -0.39 14.07
CA THR A 19 -12.69 -0.29 12.74
C THR A 19 -11.62 -0.71 11.74
N ILE A 20 -11.70 -1.96 11.26
CA ILE A 20 -10.84 -2.45 10.20
C ILE A 20 -11.27 -1.73 8.92
N ASN A 21 -10.42 -0.86 8.41
CA ASN A 21 -10.63 -0.19 7.14
C ASN A 21 -10.22 -1.16 6.02
N GLU A 22 -11.19 -1.77 5.37
CA GLU A 22 -10.99 -2.83 4.40
C GLU A 22 -11.84 -2.61 3.15
N GLU A 23 -11.32 -2.96 2.00
CA GLU A 23 -12.01 -3.04 0.72
C GLU A 23 -11.65 -4.37 0.05
N ASN A 24 -12.66 -5.22 -0.16
CA ASN A 24 -12.52 -6.52 -0.82
C ASN A 24 -11.41 -7.43 -0.22
N GLY A 25 -11.33 -7.50 1.12
CA GLY A 25 -10.37 -8.34 1.84
C GLY A 25 -8.96 -7.74 1.98
N HIS A 26 -8.76 -6.47 1.59
CA HIS A 26 -7.48 -5.79 1.71
C HIS A 26 -7.60 -4.50 2.51
N GLU A 27 -6.71 -4.32 3.46
CA GLU A 27 -6.70 -3.17 4.35
C GLU A 27 -6.24 -1.89 3.64
N PHE A 28 -6.81 -0.77 4.07
CA PHE A 28 -6.42 0.55 3.62
C PHE A 28 -6.28 1.55 4.77
N VAL A 29 -5.53 2.61 4.51
CA VAL A 29 -5.43 3.79 5.37
C VAL A 29 -6.04 4.98 4.64
N ASP A 30 -6.92 5.68 5.35
CA ASP A 30 -7.38 7.00 4.94
C ASP A 30 -6.39 8.04 5.46
N LEU A 31 -5.55 8.55 4.57
CA LEU A 31 -4.56 9.59 4.85
C LEU A 31 -5.15 11.00 4.82
N GLY A 32 -6.46 11.16 4.59
CA GLY A 32 -7.12 12.45 4.37
C GLY A 32 -6.86 13.02 2.99
N LEU A 33 -6.40 12.20 2.04
CA LEU A 33 -6.17 12.53 0.63
C LEU A 33 -7.39 12.20 -0.22
N SER A 34 -7.32 12.50 -1.51
CA SER A 34 -8.43 12.24 -2.44
C SER A 34 -8.79 10.76 -2.56
N VAL A 35 -7.82 9.86 -2.33
CA VAL A 35 -7.97 8.41 -2.35
C VAL A 35 -7.44 7.76 -1.08
N ARG A 36 -7.90 6.54 -0.82
CA ARG A 36 -7.38 5.69 0.25
C ARG A 36 -6.24 4.84 -0.27
N TRP A 37 -5.26 4.59 0.59
CA TRP A 37 -4.03 3.88 0.23
C TRP A 37 -3.99 2.50 0.87
N ALA A 38 -3.58 1.49 0.11
CA ALA A 38 -3.35 0.16 0.63
C ALA A 38 -2.27 0.15 1.72
N THR A 39 -2.39 -0.77 2.67
CA THR A 39 -1.37 -0.98 3.70
C THR A 39 -0.19 -1.81 3.20
N MET A 40 -0.32 -2.50 2.08
CA MET A 40 0.69 -3.39 1.50
C MET A 40 0.62 -3.42 -0.03
N ASN A 41 1.63 -3.96 -0.66
CA ASN A 41 1.69 -4.15 -2.12
C ASN A 41 0.86 -5.36 -2.57
N VAL A 42 0.44 -5.36 -3.83
CA VAL A 42 -0.24 -6.51 -4.45
C VAL A 42 0.64 -7.75 -4.38
N GLY A 43 0.09 -8.84 -3.84
CA GLY A 43 0.81 -10.10 -3.62
C GLY A 43 1.62 -10.16 -2.32
N ALA A 44 1.69 -9.09 -1.53
CA ALA A 44 2.26 -9.09 -0.19
C ALA A 44 1.22 -9.53 0.86
N VAL A 45 1.71 -10.07 1.99
CA VAL A 45 0.90 -10.40 3.17
C VAL A 45 1.27 -9.53 4.37
N LYS A 46 2.29 -8.67 4.24
CA LYS A 46 2.73 -7.67 5.23
C LYS A 46 3.14 -6.38 4.54
N PRO A 47 3.02 -5.23 5.22
CA PRO A 47 3.39 -3.93 4.65
C PRO A 47 4.84 -3.82 4.17
N GLU A 48 5.74 -4.60 4.79
CA GLU A 48 7.17 -4.56 4.49
C GLU A 48 7.56 -5.44 3.30
N GLU A 49 6.69 -6.31 2.81
CA GLU A 49 6.98 -7.18 1.69
C GLU A 49 6.84 -6.44 0.35
N PHE A 50 7.71 -6.79 -0.59
CA PHE A 50 7.69 -6.20 -1.93
C PHE A 50 6.45 -6.57 -2.74
N GLY A 51 5.84 -7.73 -2.43
CA GLY A 51 4.72 -8.26 -3.21
C GLY A 51 5.15 -8.81 -4.56
N SER A 52 4.22 -8.83 -5.49
CA SER A 52 4.46 -9.31 -6.86
C SER A 52 4.90 -8.17 -7.76
N TYR A 53 5.77 -8.49 -8.73
CA TYR A 53 6.19 -7.54 -9.76
C TYR A 53 5.30 -7.66 -10.99
N PHE A 54 4.96 -6.52 -11.56
CA PHE A 54 4.13 -6.45 -12.78
C PHE A 54 4.78 -5.49 -13.77
N ALA A 55 4.75 -5.83 -15.05
CA ALA A 55 5.05 -4.85 -16.07
C ALA A 55 3.81 -3.96 -16.29
N TRP A 56 4.02 -2.72 -16.73
CA TRP A 56 2.93 -1.77 -16.95
C TRP A 56 1.86 -2.32 -17.89
N GLY A 57 0.61 -2.36 -17.43
CA GLY A 57 -0.53 -2.90 -18.18
C GLY A 57 -0.61 -4.43 -18.23
N GLU A 58 0.30 -5.13 -17.55
CA GLU A 58 0.22 -6.59 -17.40
C GLU A 58 -0.27 -6.93 -15.98
N THR A 59 -1.17 -7.89 -15.90
CA THR A 59 -1.90 -8.20 -14.66
C THR A 59 -1.45 -9.49 -13.98
N LEU A 60 -0.49 -10.19 -14.57
CA LEU A 60 0.13 -11.39 -14.03
C LEU A 60 1.64 -11.17 -13.86
N PRO A 61 2.23 -11.62 -12.75
CA PRO A 61 3.67 -11.64 -12.60
C PRO A 61 4.30 -12.65 -13.57
N LYS A 62 5.56 -12.44 -13.94
CA LYS A 62 6.32 -13.31 -14.83
C LYS A 62 7.76 -13.47 -14.36
N GLU A 63 8.48 -14.45 -14.91
CA GLU A 63 9.86 -14.74 -14.50
C GLU A 63 10.89 -13.78 -15.11
N THR A 64 10.58 -13.22 -16.29
CA THR A 64 11.48 -12.30 -17.01
C THR A 64 10.75 -11.06 -17.49
N TYR A 65 11.42 -9.91 -17.34
CA TYR A 65 10.91 -8.58 -17.70
C TYR A 65 11.83 -7.96 -18.74
N THR A 66 11.68 -8.37 -20.00
CA THR A 66 12.43 -7.87 -21.15
C THR A 66 11.49 -7.25 -22.18
N GLU A 67 12.03 -6.53 -23.16
CA GLU A 67 11.24 -5.98 -24.25
C GLU A 67 10.51 -7.08 -25.05
N GLU A 68 11.15 -8.23 -25.22
CA GLU A 68 10.55 -9.38 -25.94
C GLU A 68 9.42 -10.02 -25.14
N SER A 69 9.54 -10.05 -23.80
CA SER A 69 8.51 -10.62 -22.92
C SER A 69 7.37 -9.65 -22.61
N TYR A 70 7.50 -8.37 -22.97
CA TYR A 70 6.49 -7.35 -22.73
C TYR A 70 5.40 -7.37 -23.78
N THR A 71 4.18 -7.64 -23.36
CA THR A 71 3.04 -7.87 -24.27
C THR A 71 2.11 -6.67 -24.40
N TYR A 72 2.10 -5.76 -23.43
CA TYR A 72 1.23 -4.59 -23.43
C TYR A 72 1.78 -3.47 -24.30
N LYS A 73 0.98 -2.98 -25.23
CA LYS A 73 1.41 -2.02 -26.27
C LYS A 73 0.84 -0.61 -26.12
N ALA A 74 0.01 -0.36 -25.10
CA ALA A 74 -0.59 0.96 -24.93
C ALA A 74 0.37 1.96 -24.30
N THR A 75 0.21 3.23 -24.70
CA THR A 75 1.04 4.36 -24.21
C THR A 75 0.28 5.25 -23.22
N THR A 76 -0.78 4.74 -22.62
CA THR A 76 -1.62 5.49 -21.69
C THR A 76 -0.96 5.60 -20.31
N GLN A 77 -1.07 6.78 -19.70
CA GLN A 77 -0.63 6.99 -18.29
C GLN A 77 -1.65 6.46 -17.26
N ILE A 78 -2.88 6.21 -17.70
CA ILE A 78 -3.94 5.63 -16.87
C ILE A 78 -4.38 4.35 -17.56
N LEU A 79 -4.27 3.23 -16.87
CA LEU A 79 -4.64 1.93 -17.39
C LEU A 79 -6.17 1.74 -17.40
N PRO A 80 -6.73 1.08 -18.42
CA PRO A 80 -8.05 0.48 -18.31
C PRO A 80 -8.10 -0.48 -17.13
N LEU A 81 -9.26 -0.61 -16.47
CA LEU A 81 -9.40 -1.48 -15.30
C LEU A 81 -9.10 -2.96 -15.56
N SER A 82 -9.25 -3.41 -16.81
CA SER A 82 -8.88 -4.77 -17.25
C SER A 82 -7.38 -5.03 -17.27
N ASP A 83 -6.58 -3.97 -17.35
CA ASP A 83 -5.12 -4.01 -17.53
C ASP A 83 -4.40 -3.47 -16.28
N ASP A 84 -5.17 -3.16 -15.22
CA ASP A 84 -4.69 -2.68 -13.95
C ASP A 84 -4.45 -3.88 -13.01
N ALA A 85 -3.19 -4.11 -12.62
CA ALA A 85 -2.80 -5.25 -11.80
C ALA A 85 -3.48 -5.26 -10.42
N ALA A 86 -3.65 -4.09 -9.78
CA ALA A 86 -4.33 -4.01 -8.49
C ALA A 86 -5.82 -4.37 -8.65
N ARG A 87 -6.47 -3.86 -9.70
CA ARG A 87 -7.86 -4.17 -10.00
C ARG A 87 -8.11 -5.65 -10.27
N VAL A 88 -7.27 -6.26 -11.08
CA VAL A 88 -7.43 -7.65 -11.50
C VAL A 88 -7.13 -8.63 -10.35
N ASN A 89 -6.12 -8.35 -9.55
CA ASN A 89 -5.71 -9.26 -8.46
C ASN A 89 -6.54 -9.08 -7.17
N TRP A 90 -6.94 -7.86 -6.84
CA TRP A 90 -7.67 -7.55 -5.61
C TRP A 90 -9.17 -7.29 -5.82
N GLY A 91 -9.58 -6.93 -7.02
CA GLY A 91 -10.98 -6.63 -7.33
C GLY A 91 -11.50 -5.37 -6.65
N GLY A 92 -12.82 -5.32 -6.35
CA GLY A 92 -13.46 -4.21 -5.67
C GLY A 92 -13.23 -2.87 -6.39
N ARG A 93 -12.78 -1.86 -5.67
CA ARG A 93 -12.42 -0.53 -6.20
C ARG A 93 -10.90 -0.29 -6.26
N TRP A 94 -10.10 -1.31 -5.96
CA TRP A 94 -8.65 -1.22 -6.03
C TRP A 94 -8.17 -0.91 -7.44
N ARG A 95 -7.16 -0.08 -7.55
CA ARG A 95 -6.48 0.26 -8.80
C ARG A 95 -5.12 0.89 -8.50
N ILE A 96 -4.26 0.93 -9.49
CA ILE A 96 -3.01 1.70 -9.43
C ILE A 96 -3.36 3.19 -9.34
N PRO A 97 -2.67 3.97 -8.49
CA PRO A 97 -2.87 5.41 -8.42
C PRO A 97 -2.46 6.10 -9.73
N ASN A 98 -3.18 7.15 -10.09
CA ASN A 98 -2.79 7.99 -11.21
C ASN A 98 -1.67 8.98 -10.81
N PRO A 99 -1.03 9.70 -11.77
CA PRO A 99 0.04 10.64 -11.46
C PRO A 99 -0.35 11.77 -10.49
N ASP A 100 -1.57 12.30 -10.58
CA ASP A 100 -2.02 13.38 -9.70
C ASP A 100 -2.19 12.90 -8.26
N GLU A 101 -2.67 11.69 -8.06
CA GLU A 101 -2.80 11.05 -6.74
C GLU A 101 -1.43 10.73 -6.12
N LEU A 102 -0.46 10.33 -6.93
CA LEU A 102 0.93 10.14 -6.48
C LEU A 102 1.56 11.49 -6.08
N MET A 103 1.34 12.53 -6.86
CA MET A 103 1.81 13.88 -6.52
C MET A 103 1.15 14.39 -5.23
N GLU A 104 -0.16 14.16 -5.06
CA GLU A 104 -0.88 14.50 -3.84
C GLU A 104 -0.25 13.79 -2.61
N LEU A 105 0.08 12.50 -2.73
CA LEU A 105 0.77 11.74 -1.67
C LEU A 105 2.15 12.34 -1.34
N ILE A 106 2.92 12.70 -2.36
CA ILE A 106 4.25 13.30 -2.20
C ILE A 106 4.16 14.65 -1.48
N GLU A 107 3.25 15.51 -1.90
CA GLU A 107 3.13 16.88 -1.40
C GLU A 107 2.50 16.95 0.00
N ASN A 108 1.54 16.08 0.31
CA ASN A 108 0.76 16.14 1.55
C ASN A 108 1.20 15.15 2.63
N CYS A 109 2.29 14.42 2.42
CA CYS A 109 2.86 13.53 3.42
C CYS A 109 4.33 13.87 3.75
N ASN A 110 4.76 13.46 4.94
CA ASN A 110 6.16 13.45 5.35
C ASN A 110 6.73 12.05 5.05
N TRP A 111 7.84 12.01 4.33
CA TRP A 111 8.51 10.78 3.93
C TRP A 111 9.74 10.58 4.80
N THR A 112 9.73 9.56 5.65
CA THR A 112 10.84 9.23 6.55
C THR A 112 11.46 7.93 6.13
N TYR A 113 12.72 7.97 5.65
CA TYR A 113 13.48 6.77 5.33
C TYR A 113 13.74 5.99 6.61
N THR A 114 13.35 4.72 6.61
CA THR A 114 13.32 3.88 7.81
C THR A 114 13.92 2.52 7.50
N TYR A 115 14.74 2.03 8.41
CA TYR A 115 15.25 0.66 8.39
C TYR A 115 14.42 -0.21 9.33
N THR A 116 13.99 -1.37 8.86
CA THR A 116 13.26 -2.38 9.63
C THR A 116 14.22 -3.53 9.96
N PRO A 117 14.81 -3.60 11.18
CA PRO A 117 15.87 -4.55 11.51
C PRO A 117 15.43 -6.01 11.40
N ASP A 118 14.20 -6.32 11.80
CA ASP A 118 13.66 -7.69 11.83
C ASP A 118 13.59 -8.31 10.43
N LEU A 119 13.51 -7.48 9.39
CA LEU A 119 13.43 -7.93 8.00
C LEU A 119 14.66 -7.55 7.18
N ASN A 120 15.64 -6.87 7.78
CA ASN A 120 16.82 -6.32 7.10
C ASN A 120 16.42 -5.49 5.87
N LEU A 121 15.40 -4.66 6.00
CA LEU A 121 14.77 -3.96 4.89
C LEU A 121 14.70 -2.46 5.14
N TYR A 122 14.90 -1.69 4.07
CA TYR A 122 14.64 -0.25 4.06
C TYR A 122 13.31 0.06 3.38
N GLY A 123 12.72 1.17 3.78
CA GLY A 123 11.50 1.69 3.20
C GLY A 123 11.21 3.11 3.64
N TYR A 124 10.08 3.64 3.20
CA TYR A 124 9.59 4.94 3.63
C TYR A 124 8.35 4.78 4.50
N LYS A 125 8.40 5.33 5.70
CA LYS A 125 7.19 5.63 6.45
C LYS A 125 6.63 6.93 5.90
N VAL A 126 5.48 6.85 5.26
CA VAL A 126 4.77 7.97 4.64
C VAL A 126 3.65 8.40 5.58
N THR A 127 3.80 9.56 6.21
CA THR A 127 2.89 10.06 7.26
C THR A 127 2.15 11.29 6.76
N SER A 128 0.83 11.22 6.75
CA SER A 128 -0.03 12.33 6.35
C SER A 128 0.18 13.56 7.23
N LYS A 129 0.36 14.72 6.60
CA LYS A 129 0.38 16.03 7.27
C LYS A 129 -1.02 16.47 7.74
N ILE A 130 -2.08 15.84 7.22
CA ILE A 130 -3.48 16.19 7.47
C ILE A 130 -3.98 15.54 8.76
N ASN A 131 -3.74 14.21 8.94
CA ASN A 131 -4.32 13.46 10.04
C ASN A 131 -3.32 12.60 10.84
N GLY A 132 -2.03 12.61 10.47
CA GLY A 132 -0.97 11.89 11.18
C GLY A 132 -0.96 10.38 10.95
N LYS A 133 -1.90 9.81 10.21
CA LYS A 133 -1.89 8.40 9.84
C LYS A 133 -0.77 8.12 8.84
N SER A 134 -0.31 6.87 8.77
CA SER A 134 0.82 6.50 7.92
C SER A 134 0.64 5.16 7.24
N ILE A 135 1.33 5.01 6.12
CA ILE A 135 1.59 3.73 5.44
C ILE A 135 3.10 3.50 5.39
N PHE A 136 3.51 2.27 5.11
CA PHE A 136 4.90 1.92 4.85
C PHE A 136 5.05 1.47 3.40
N LEU A 137 6.03 2.04 2.71
CA LEU A 137 6.38 1.69 1.33
C LEU A 137 7.80 1.11 1.34
N PRO A 138 7.97 -0.22 1.13
CA PRO A 138 9.30 -0.81 1.06
C PRO A 138 10.04 -0.29 -0.18
N THR A 139 11.37 -0.13 -0.08
CA THR A 139 12.22 0.17 -1.25
C THR A 139 12.33 -1.07 -2.11
N ALA A 140 11.33 -1.32 -2.94
CA ALA A 140 11.33 -2.41 -3.89
C ALA A 140 12.41 -2.20 -4.96
N GLU A 141 13.06 -3.28 -5.33
CA GLU A 141 14.02 -3.29 -6.43
C GLU A 141 13.26 -3.35 -7.77
N VAL A 142 13.93 -2.98 -8.84
CA VAL A 142 13.37 -3.06 -10.19
C VAL A 142 13.81 -4.36 -10.86
N PHE A 143 12.86 -5.08 -11.41
CA PHE A 143 13.16 -6.23 -12.28
C PHE A 143 13.62 -5.74 -13.66
N SER A 144 14.80 -6.18 -14.09
CA SER A 144 15.30 -5.95 -15.44
C SER A 144 15.85 -7.25 -16.02
N GLY A 145 15.20 -7.78 -17.01
CA GLY A 145 15.49 -9.11 -17.55
C GLY A 145 15.08 -10.23 -16.59
N ASP A 146 16.03 -11.05 -16.22
CA ASP A 146 15.91 -12.14 -15.23
C ASP A 146 16.51 -11.78 -13.87
N LYS A 147 16.92 -10.52 -13.68
CA LYS A 147 17.63 -10.06 -12.48
C LYS A 147 16.88 -8.97 -11.77
N ILE A 148 16.89 -9.08 -10.46
CA ILE A 148 16.55 -7.97 -9.58
C ILE A 148 17.75 -7.03 -9.54
N THR A 149 17.59 -5.81 -10.02
CA THR A 149 18.60 -4.77 -9.93
C THR A 149 18.23 -3.81 -8.83
N SER A 150 19.08 -3.67 -7.82
CA SER A 150 18.94 -2.59 -6.87
C SER A 150 19.04 -1.27 -7.63
N SER A 151 17.96 -0.50 -7.60
CA SER A 151 18.00 0.89 -8.06
C SER A 151 18.91 1.66 -7.11
N THR A 152 20.18 1.81 -7.48
CA THR A 152 21.13 2.67 -6.75
C THR A 152 20.81 4.16 -6.92
N MET A 153 19.79 4.51 -7.67
CA MET A 153 19.28 5.86 -7.76
C MET A 153 18.31 6.15 -6.60
N TYR A 154 18.89 6.57 -5.48
CA TYR A 154 18.20 7.36 -4.43
C TYR A 154 16.87 6.82 -3.91
N GLY A 155 16.77 5.53 -3.60
CA GLY A 155 15.67 5.00 -2.77
C GLY A 155 14.23 5.21 -3.31
N TYR A 156 14.07 5.40 -4.59
CA TYR A 156 12.76 5.42 -5.23
C TYR A 156 12.39 4.00 -5.64
N GLY A 157 11.47 3.39 -4.90
CA GLY A 157 10.77 2.21 -5.40
C GLY A 157 10.06 2.60 -6.70
N ALA A 158 10.12 1.74 -7.72
CA ALA A 158 9.26 1.86 -8.88
C ALA A 158 7.87 1.32 -8.48
N TYR A 159 6.91 2.20 -8.33
CA TYR A 159 5.51 1.88 -8.04
C TYR A 159 4.65 2.05 -9.28
#